data_7ef76190bde08e414d799f47fc487c66
#
_entry.id   7ef76190bde08e414d799f47fc487c66
#
_cell.length_a   1.000
_cell.length_b   1.000
_cell.length_c   1.000
_cell.angle_alpha   90.00
_cell.angle_beta   90.00
_cell.angle_gamma   90.00
#
_symmetry.space_group_name_H-M   'P 1'
#
loop_
_entity.id
_entity.type
_entity.pdbx_description
1 polymer ?
#
loop_
_entity_poly.entity_id
_entity_poly.type
_entity_poly.pdbx_seq_one_letter_code
_entity_poly.pdbx_strand_id
1 'polypeptide(L)'
;MKGNYLGIPTDCPQRDERYGWTGDTEVFCGAASYIADTYDFLSKYLGDMRDSQIGRDGAYTDICPAVFAEKFCGTAAWGDAGIIIPYKLWLMYGDDTVIRRHYDSMEEYMCYIERKNGLNGANAWYADWLSYEQTDKLYVSICYYYNNAVIMQRFSEILSKANRAEYYKDLSEKILAHESVNY
;
A
#
# COMPACT_ATOMS: atom_id res chain seq x y z
N MET A 1 14.81 4.71 -14.09
CA MET A 1 15.17 4.14 -12.78
C MET A 1 16.30 4.87 -12.10
N LYS A 2 17.52 4.97 -12.69
CA LYS A 2 18.67 5.62 -12.00
C LYS A 2 18.43 7.07 -11.54
N GLY A 3 17.55 7.83 -12.20
CA GLY A 3 17.20 9.19 -11.80
C GLY A 3 16.08 9.26 -10.75
N ASN A 4 15.33 8.16 -10.58
CA ASN A 4 14.19 8.12 -9.65
C ASN A 4 14.54 7.44 -8.32
N TYR A 5 15.43 6.44 -8.31
CA TYR A 5 15.81 5.67 -7.13
C TYR A 5 17.17 6.15 -6.61
N LEU A 6 17.20 7.31 -5.92
CA LEU A 6 18.42 7.88 -5.33
C LEU A 6 18.41 7.73 -3.81
N GLY A 7 17.62 8.52 -3.09
CA GLY A 7 17.46 8.42 -1.65
C GLY A 7 16.07 7.88 -1.27
N ILE A 8 15.10 8.20 -2.11
CA ILE A 8 13.70 7.73 -2.06
C ILE A 8 13.25 7.41 -3.48
N PRO A 9 12.18 6.61 -3.68
CA PRO A 9 11.54 6.50 -4.98
C PRO A 9 10.90 7.83 -5.34
N THR A 10 11.50 8.56 -6.26
CA THR A 10 11.04 9.90 -6.63
C THR A 10 10.23 9.83 -7.90
N ASP A 11 8.97 10.28 -7.87
CA ASP A 11 8.23 10.61 -9.07
C ASP A 11 8.80 11.89 -9.71
N CYS A 12 8.68 11.99 -11.01
CA CYS A 12 9.03 13.20 -11.77
C CYS A 12 10.36 13.86 -11.35
N PRO A 13 11.51 13.16 -11.31
CA PRO A 13 12.79 13.73 -10.86
C PRO A 13 13.29 14.86 -11.76
N GLN A 14 12.75 14.98 -12.98
CA GLN A 14 13.04 16.02 -13.94
C GLN A 14 12.28 17.34 -13.68
N ARG A 15 11.29 17.32 -12.80
CA ARG A 15 10.53 18.51 -12.38
C ARG A 15 11.02 19.00 -11.01
N ASP A 16 10.54 20.16 -10.58
CA ASP A 16 10.83 20.72 -9.26
C ASP A 16 10.12 19.98 -8.12
N GLU A 17 9.12 19.18 -8.45
CA GLU A 17 8.30 18.42 -7.49
C GLU A 17 9.13 17.44 -6.65
N ARG A 18 9.70 16.42 -7.26
CA ARG A 18 10.63 15.44 -6.67
C ARG A 18 10.12 14.73 -5.41
N TYR A 19 8.81 14.53 -5.29
CA TYR A 19 8.21 13.82 -4.17
C TYR A 19 8.26 12.31 -4.35
N GLY A 20 8.32 11.59 -3.22
CA GLY A 20 8.19 10.14 -3.17
C GLY A 20 6.72 9.72 -3.13
N TRP A 21 6.02 9.80 -4.25
CA TRP A 21 4.66 9.32 -4.37
C TRP A 21 4.61 7.81 -4.20
N THR A 22 3.81 7.35 -3.24
CA THR A 22 3.75 5.94 -2.87
C THR A 22 3.02 5.09 -3.92
N GLY A 23 2.01 5.66 -4.57
CA GLY A 23 1.30 4.99 -5.67
C GLY A 23 2.20 4.68 -6.86
N ASP A 24 3.04 5.65 -7.28
CA ASP A 24 4.03 5.45 -8.36
C ASP A 24 5.02 4.35 -8.00
N THR A 25 5.47 4.35 -6.74
CA THR A 25 6.39 3.32 -6.24
C THR A 25 5.73 1.94 -6.22
N GLU A 26 4.48 1.85 -5.77
CA GLU A 26 3.70 0.61 -5.72
C GLU A 26 3.57 -0.04 -7.09
N VAL A 27 3.18 0.75 -8.09
CA VAL A 27 3.00 0.27 -9.46
C VAL A 27 4.33 -0.15 -10.08
N PHE A 28 5.41 0.61 -9.84
CA PHE A 28 6.69 0.39 -10.52
C PHE A 28 7.61 -0.60 -9.79
N CYS A 29 7.47 -0.85 -8.48
CA CYS A 29 8.42 -1.63 -7.68
C CYS A 29 8.68 -3.05 -8.24
N GLY A 30 7.65 -3.71 -8.75
CA GLY A 30 7.80 -5.02 -9.38
C GLY A 30 8.67 -4.97 -10.63
N ALA A 31 8.40 -4.04 -11.54
CA ALA A 31 9.21 -3.84 -12.74
C ALA A 31 10.64 -3.41 -12.41
N ALA A 32 10.81 -2.54 -11.40
CA ALA A 32 12.12 -2.10 -10.93
C ALA A 32 13.00 -3.26 -10.48
N SER A 33 12.42 -4.25 -9.79
CA SER A 33 13.14 -5.43 -9.29
C SER A 33 13.65 -6.38 -10.40
N TYR A 34 13.06 -6.32 -11.61
CA TYR A 34 13.62 -7.01 -12.78
C TYR A 34 14.78 -6.25 -13.42
N ILE A 35 14.88 -4.93 -13.19
CA ILE A 35 15.90 -4.08 -13.82
C ILE A 35 17.16 -3.97 -12.94
N ALA A 36 16.99 -4.00 -11.61
CA ALA A 36 18.07 -3.90 -10.64
C ALA A 36 17.69 -4.58 -9.33
N ASP A 37 18.69 -4.87 -8.50
CA ASP A 37 18.43 -5.24 -7.11
C ASP A 37 17.89 -4.04 -6.34
N THR A 38 16.63 -4.13 -5.93
CA THR A 38 15.89 -3.04 -5.25
C THR A 38 15.56 -3.37 -3.80
N TYR A 39 15.97 -4.55 -3.31
CA TYR A 39 15.55 -5.04 -2.00
C TYR A 39 15.89 -4.06 -0.86
N ASP A 40 17.15 -3.68 -0.72
CA ASP A 40 17.59 -2.79 0.36
C ASP A 40 16.99 -1.39 0.22
N PHE A 41 16.90 -0.88 -1.01
CA PHE A 41 16.32 0.43 -1.29
C PHE A 41 14.85 0.51 -0.90
N LEU A 42 14.04 -0.46 -1.32
CA LEU A 42 12.62 -0.51 -0.99
C LEU A 42 12.37 -0.90 0.47
N SER A 43 13.22 -1.74 1.07
CA SER A 43 13.16 -2.05 2.50
C SER A 43 13.41 -0.81 3.37
N LYS A 44 14.36 0.05 2.97
CA LYS A 44 14.58 1.35 3.63
C LYS A 44 13.36 2.25 3.46
N TYR A 45 12.80 2.33 2.27
CA TYR A 45 11.62 3.15 1.98
C TYR A 45 10.39 2.73 2.80
N LEU A 46 10.18 1.44 3.00
CA LEU A 46 9.13 0.93 3.89
C LEU A 46 9.34 1.36 5.35
N GLY A 47 10.60 1.50 5.79
CA GLY A 47 10.92 2.11 7.08
C GLY A 47 10.46 3.56 7.15
N ASP A 48 10.75 4.35 6.12
CA ASP A 48 10.30 5.75 6.02
C ASP A 48 8.76 5.85 6.02
N MET A 49 8.07 4.93 5.32
CA MET A 49 6.60 4.87 5.29
C MET A 49 6.02 4.59 6.68
N ARG A 50 6.56 3.60 7.41
CA ARG A 50 6.15 3.30 8.77
C ARG A 50 6.37 4.49 9.71
N ASP A 51 7.52 5.14 9.63
CA ASP A 51 7.83 6.32 10.45
C ASP A 51 6.90 7.50 10.09
N SER A 52 6.51 7.62 8.82
CA SER A 52 5.53 8.62 8.36
C SER A 52 4.09 8.32 8.80
N GLN A 53 3.78 7.09 9.21
CA GLN A 53 2.47 6.69 9.75
C GLN A 53 2.23 7.22 11.18
N ILE A 54 3.30 7.50 11.92
CA ILE A 54 3.23 7.96 13.31
C ILE A 54 2.39 9.24 13.42
N GLY A 55 1.41 9.21 14.32
CA GLY A 55 0.51 10.36 14.56
C GLY A 55 -0.59 10.55 13.51
N ARG A 56 -0.79 9.58 12.60
CA ARG A 56 -1.80 9.63 11.52
C ARG A 56 -2.88 8.56 11.63
N ASP A 57 -3.20 8.16 12.85
CA ASP A 57 -4.27 7.18 13.12
C ASP A 57 -4.10 5.84 12.36
N GLY A 58 -2.86 5.46 12.06
CA GLY A 58 -2.53 4.26 11.31
C GLY A 58 -2.51 4.42 9.78
N ALA A 59 -2.77 5.63 9.25
CA ALA A 59 -2.70 5.86 7.81
C ALA A 59 -1.27 5.94 7.29
N TYR A 60 -0.95 5.22 6.24
CA TYR A 60 0.23 5.52 5.43
C TYR A 60 0.04 6.82 4.66
N THR A 61 1.12 7.54 4.42
CA THR A 61 1.08 8.78 3.64
C THR A 61 1.13 8.51 2.15
N ASP A 62 0.50 9.37 1.36
CA ASP A 62 0.52 9.27 -0.11
C ASP A 62 1.87 9.73 -0.69
N ILE A 63 2.62 10.51 0.10
CA ILE A 63 3.99 10.96 -0.20
C ILE A 63 4.89 10.57 0.97
N CYS A 64 5.99 9.90 0.69
CA CYS A 64 6.94 9.47 1.71
C CYS A 64 8.39 9.85 1.33
N PRO A 65 9.17 10.45 2.25
CA PRO A 65 8.78 10.92 3.60
C PRO A 65 7.65 11.96 3.57
N ALA A 66 6.88 12.03 4.65
CA ALA A 66 5.75 12.94 4.75
C ALA A 66 6.21 14.41 4.80
N VAL A 67 6.00 15.13 3.72
CA VAL A 67 6.35 16.56 3.60
C VAL A 67 5.16 17.49 3.86
N PHE A 68 3.93 16.96 3.78
CA PHE A 68 2.68 17.66 4.04
C PHE A 68 1.94 16.95 5.18
N ALA A 69 1.88 17.57 6.35
CA ALA A 69 1.62 16.90 7.62
C ALA A 69 0.33 16.06 7.70
N GLU A 70 -0.79 16.47 7.09
CA GLU A 70 -2.07 15.76 7.27
C GLU A 70 -2.91 15.62 5.99
N LYS A 71 -2.51 16.26 4.91
CA LYS A 71 -3.37 16.45 3.74
C LYS A 71 -3.39 15.26 2.78
N PHE A 72 -2.33 14.47 2.77
CA PHE A 72 -2.12 13.39 1.81
C PHE A 72 -1.80 12.10 2.54
N CYS A 73 -2.83 11.40 3.01
CA CYS A 73 -2.65 10.10 3.67
C CYS A 73 -3.89 9.20 3.52
N GLY A 74 -3.63 7.90 3.49
CA GLY A 74 -4.63 6.85 3.47
C GLY A 74 -5.47 6.81 2.21
N THR A 75 -4.95 7.29 1.08
CA THR A 75 -5.65 7.23 -0.20
C THR A 75 -5.46 5.84 -0.84
N ALA A 76 -6.55 5.26 -1.34
CA ALA A 76 -6.49 4.01 -2.08
C ALA A 76 -5.54 4.13 -3.29
N ALA A 77 -4.80 3.06 -3.57
CA ALA A 77 -3.72 2.97 -4.55
C ALA A 77 -2.44 3.76 -4.19
N TRP A 78 -2.42 4.52 -3.09
CA TRP A 78 -1.23 5.19 -2.57
C TRP A 78 -0.84 4.67 -1.19
N GLY A 79 -1.72 4.77 -0.20
CA GLY A 79 -1.46 4.22 1.13
C GLY A 79 -1.26 2.70 1.12
N ASP A 80 -1.89 2.01 0.17
CA ASP A 80 -1.81 0.55 0.00
C ASP A 80 -0.39 0.06 -0.34
N ALA A 81 0.49 0.96 -0.79
CA ALA A 81 1.91 0.69 -1.00
C ALA A 81 2.60 0.08 0.22
N GLY A 82 2.15 0.43 1.44
CA GLY A 82 2.67 -0.14 2.68
C GLY A 82 2.43 -1.65 2.83
N ILE A 83 1.46 -2.20 2.09
CA ILE A 83 1.16 -3.64 2.04
C ILE A 83 1.65 -4.26 0.73
N ILE A 84 1.48 -3.58 -0.39
CA ILE A 84 1.75 -4.13 -1.72
C ILE A 84 3.26 -4.21 -2.00
N ILE A 85 4.05 -3.23 -1.59
CA ILE A 85 5.51 -3.27 -1.80
C ILE A 85 6.14 -4.46 -1.05
N PRO A 86 5.86 -4.71 0.25
CA PRO A 86 6.34 -5.93 0.93
C PRO A 86 5.94 -7.23 0.21
N TYR A 87 4.73 -7.28 -0.32
CA TYR A 87 4.26 -8.44 -1.08
C TYR A 87 5.08 -8.65 -2.37
N LYS A 88 5.34 -7.58 -3.12
CA LYS A 88 6.18 -7.65 -4.33
C LYS A 88 7.62 -8.04 -4.00
N LEU A 89 8.21 -7.50 -2.94
CA LEU A 89 9.55 -7.90 -2.49
C LEU A 89 9.60 -9.38 -2.10
N TRP A 90 8.62 -9.86 -1.35
CA TRP A 90 8.55 -11.28 -1.00
C TRP A 90 8.43 -12.18 -2.25
N LEU A 91 7.59 -11.82 -3.22
CA LEU A 91 7.46 -12.58 -4.47
C LEU A 91 8.75 -12.61 -5.27
N MET A 92 9.53 -11.52 -5.29
CA MET A 92 10.75 -11.39 -6.09
C MET A 92 11.97 -12.04 -5.44
N TYR A 93 12.09 -11.94 -4.11
CA TYR A 93 13.30 -12.33 -3.39
C TYR A 93 13.10 -13.56 -2.47
N GLY A 94 11.88 -13.98 -2.20
CA GLY A 94 11.56 -15.11 -1.31
C GLY A 94 11.87 -14.87 0.17
N ASP A 95 12.19 -13.61 0.55
CA ASP A 95 12.55 -13.24 1.91
C ASP A 95 11.37 -12.61 2.65
N ASP A 96 11.02 -13.18 3.80
CA ASP A 96 9.90 -12.71 4.63
C ASP A 96 10.30 -11.65 5.69
N THR A 97 11.57 -11.24 5.74
CA THR A 97 12.09 -10.29 6.72
C THR A 97 11.34 -8.96 6.70
N VAL A 98 11.02 -8.46 5.50
CA VAL A 98 10.28 -7.22 5.33
C VAL A 98 8.86 -7.35 5.88
N ILE A 99 8.21 -8.50 5.63
CA ILE A 99 6.88 -8.80 6.16
C ILE A 99 6.91 -8.79 7.68
N ARG A 100 7.85 -9.52 8.31
CA ARG A 100 7.99 -9.58 9.77
C ARG A 100 8.19 -8.21 10.40
N ARG A 101 9.03 -7.38 9.78
CA ARG A 101 9.38 -6.05 10.30
C ARG A 101 8.23 -5.06 10.25
N HIS A 102 7.36 -5.18 9.25
CA HIS A 102 6.32 -4.18 8.97
C HIS A 102 4.89 -4.68 9.21
N TYR A 103 4.70 -5.93 9.67
CA TYR A 103 3.38 -6.53 9.83
C TYR A 103 2.46 -5.69 10.72
N ASP A 104 2.94 -5.23 11.86
CA ASP A 104 2.12 -4.47 12.80
C ASP A 104 1.67 -3.12 12.21
N SER A 105 2.55 -2.44 11.46
CA SER A 105 2.17 -1.19 10.78
C SER A 105 1.17 -1.41 9.63
N MET A 106 1.23 -2.56 8.97
CA MET A 106 0.22 -2.96 7.98
C MET A 106 -1.14 -3.25 8.65
N GLU A 107 -1.14 -3.91 9.82
CA GLU A 107 -2.38 -4.11 10.60
C GLU A 107 -2.99 -2.78 11.06
N GLU A 108 -2.18 -1.83 11.50
CA GLU A 108 -2.66 -0.48 11.85
C GLU A 108 -3.33 0.21 10.65
N TYR A 109 -2.77 0.06 9.45
CA TYR A 109 -3.38 0.60 8.23
C TYR A 109 -4.71 -0.09 7.90
N MET A 110 -4.80 -1.41 7.98
CA MET A 110 -6.06 -2.13 7.78
C MET A 110 -7.14 -1.69 8.79
N CYS A 111 -6.76 -1.52 10.06
CA CYS A 111 -7.65 -0.98 11.08
C CYS A 111 -8.07 0.47 10.79
N TYR A 112 -7.17 1.30 10.26
CA TYR A 112 -7.50 2.66 9.82
C TYR A 112 -8.59 2.65 8.75
N ILE A 113 -8.44 1.84 7.70
CA ILE A 113 -9.43 1.72 6.62
C ILE A 113 -10.80 1.32 7.19
N GLU A 114 -10.83 0.27 8.00
CA GLU A 114 -12.06 -0.25 8.60
C GLU A 114 -12.78 0.80 9.46
N ARG A 115 -12.04 1.54 10.30
CA ARG A 115 -12.61 2.61 11.13
C ARG A 115 -13.16 3.77 10.34
N LYS A 116 -12.53 4.13 9.21
CA LYS A 116 -12.93 5.31 8.43
C LYS A 116 -14.14 5.06 7.56
N ASN A 117 -14.19 3.96 6.84
CA ASN A 117 -15.17 3.72 5.78
C ASN A 117 -15.79 2.32 5.79
N GLY A 118 -15.47 1.47 6.77
CA GLY A 118 -15.97 0.09 6.82
C GLY A 118 -15.57 -0.69 5.57
N LEU A 119 -16.52 -1.40 4.97
CA LEU A 119 -16.28 -2.23 3.78
C LEU A 119 -16.06 -1.44 2.49
N ASN A 120 -16.26 -0.15 2.49
CA ASN A 120 -16.03 0.70 1.31
C ASN A 120 -14.55 0.95 1.00
N GLY A 121 -13.65 0.54 1.88
CA GLY A 121 -12.20 0.75 1.67
C GLY A 121 -11.73 2.17 1.98
N ALA A 122 -10.51 2.49 1.58
CA ALA A 122 -9.91 3.82 1.77
C ALA A 122 -10.53 4.85 0.81
N ASN A 123 -10.37 6.15 1.08
CA ASN A 123 -10.76 7.16 0.09
C ASN A 123 -9.91 7.03 -1.18
N ALA A 124 -10.52 7.09 -2.35
CA ALA A 124 -9.81 7.11 -3.64
C ALA A 124 -9.78 8.52 -4.24
N TRP A 125 -9.01 9.43 -3.61
CA TRP A 125 -8.93 10.83 -4.06
C TRP A 125 -8.51 10.96 -5.51
N TYR A 126 -7.51 10.16 -5.92
CA TYR A 126 -6.92 10.21 -7.25
C TYR A 126 -7.57 9.24 -8.23
N ALA A 127 -8.39 8.30 -7.74
CA ALA A 127 -8.99 7.22 -8.53
C ALA A 127 -7.92 6.47 -9.36
N ASP A 128 -8.21 6.23 -10.62
CA ASP A 128 -7.30 5.70 -11.63
C ASP A 128 -6.57 6.88 -12.32
N TRP A 129 -5.53 7.40 -11.65
CA TRP A 129 -4.81 8.62 -12.02
C TRP A 129 -4.49 8.72 -13.51
N LEU A 130 -4.92 9.84 -14.13
CA LEU A 130 -4.71 10.15 -15.55
C LEU A 130 -5.35 9.16 -16.53
N SER A 131 -6.35 8.40 -16.12
CA SER A 131 -7.13 7.55 -17.02
C SER A 131 -7.88 8.37 -18.07
N TYR A 132 -8.11 7.78 -19.23
CA TYR A 132 -8.92 8.40 -20.29
C TYR A 132 -10.41 8.49 -19.91
N GLU A 133 -10.93 7.40 -19.33
CA GLU A 133 -12.25 7.36 -18.71
C GLU A 133 -12.05 7.04 -17.22
N GLN A 134 -12.69 7.80 -16.35
CA GLN A 134 -12.53 7.62 -14.92
C GLN A 134 -13.33 6.43 -14.41
N THR A 135 -12.66 5.54 -13.72
CA THR A 135 -13.28 4.47 -12.95
C THR A 135 -13.97 5.04 -11.70
N ASP A 136 -15.08 4.44 -11.30
CA ASP A 136 -15.77 4.81 -10.07
C ASP A 136 -14.82 4.71 -8.87
N LYS A 137 -14.78 5.77 -8.06
CA LYS A 137 -13.87 5.88 -6.92
C LYS A 137 -14.15 4.84 -5.83
N LEU A 138 -15.42 4.52 -5.62
CA LEU A 138 -15.81 3.51 -4.65
C LEU A 138 -15.33 2.14 -5.11
N TYR A 139 -15.47 1.83 -6.39
CA TYR A 139 -14.97 0.60 -6.97
C TYR A 139 -13.46 0.44 -6.78
N VAL A 140 -12.68 1.50 -7.10
CA VAL A 140 -11.23 1.50 -6.86
C VAL A 140 -10.91 1.23 -5.39
N SER A 141 -11.57 1.92 -4.46
CA SER A 141 -11.39 1.72 -3.03
C SER A 141 -11.64 0.28 -2.58
N ILE A 142 -12.77 -0.30 -3.00
CA ILE A 142 -13.15 -1.66 -2.65
C ILE A 142 -12.15 -2.67 -3.21
N CYS A 143 -11.72 -2.52 -4.47
CA CYS A 143 -10.75 -3.40 -5.09
C CYS A 143 -9.39 -3.40 -4.36
N TYR A 144 -8.88 -2.23 -3.97
CA TYR A 144 -7.63 -2.15 -3.20
C TYR A 144 -7.78 -2.73 -1.80
N TYR A 145 -8.90 -2.47 -1.13
CA TYR A 145 -9.14 -3.03 0.20
C TYR A 145 -9.27 -4.56 0.17
N TYR A 146 -9.96 -5.11 -0.83
CA TYR A 146 -10.01 -6.54 -1.08
C TYR A 146 -8.61 -7.13 -1.29
N ASN A 147 -7.82 -6.52 -2.19
CA ASN A 147 -6.45 -6.96 -2.47
C ASN A 147 -5.58 -6.95 -1.21
N ASN A 148 -5.68 -5.89 -0.40
CA ASN A 148 -4.97 -5.81 0.88
C ASN A 148 -5.38 -6.91 1.85
N ALA A 149 -6.67 -7.23 1.96
CA ALA A 149 -7.14 -8.30 2.83
C ALA A 149 -6.57 -9.66 2.40
N VAL A 150 -6.54 -9.95 1.09
CA VAL A 150 -5.95 -11.18 0.53
C VAL A 150 -4.43 -11.24 0.81
N ILE A 151 -3.72 -10.15 0.64
CA ILE A 151 -2.28 -10.08 0.93
C ILE A 151 -2.03 -10.28 2.43
N MET A 152 -2.79 -9.61 3.29
CA MET A 152 -2.65 -9.72 4.75
C MET A 152 -3.00 -11.12 5.26
N GLN A 153 -3.97 -11.81 4.65
CA GLN A 153 -4.19 -13.24 4.90
C GLN A 153 -2.91 -14.02 4.63
N ARG A 154 -2.32 -13.83 3.44
CA ARG A 154 -1.10 -14.54 3.04
C ARG A 154 0.08 -14.24 3.98
N PHE A 155 0.28 -13.00 4.38
CA PHE A 155 1.29 -12.61 5.35
C PHE A 155 1.08 -13.25 6.71
N SER A 156 -0.18 -13.33 7.17
CA SER A 156 -0.55 -13.99 8.41
C SER A 156 -0.22 -15.49 8.38
N GLU A 157 -0.44 -16.16 7.25
CA GLU A 157 -0.06 -17.56 7.04
C GLU A 157 1.46 -17.73 7.11
N ILE A 158 2.25 -16.89 6.40
CA ILE A 158 3.71 -16.91 6.41
C ILE A 158 4.24 -16.73 7.85
N LEU A 159 3.62 -15.85 8.63
CA LEU A 159 4.02 -15.55 10.00
C LEU A 159 3.42 -16.53 11.03
N SER A 160 2.67 -17.55 10.62
CA SER A 160 2.00 -18.53 11.47
C SER A 160 1.01 -17.88 12.46
N LYS A 161 0.37 -16.78 12.06
CA LYS A 161 -0.68 -16.04 12.81
C LYS A 161 -2.07 -16.55 12.40
N ALA A 162 -2.43 -17.79 12.76
CA ALA A 162 -3.63 -18.47 12.27
C ALA A 162 -4.92 -17.66 12.45
N ASN A 163 -5.16 -17.09 13.64
CA ASN A 163 -6.36 -16.28 13.91
C ASN A 163 -6.45 -15.03 13.03
N ARG A 164 -5.29 -14.43 12.66
CA ARG A 164 -5.26 -13.28 11.76
C ARG A 164 -5.48 -13.70 10.32
N ALA A 165 -4.96 -14.85 9.91
CA ALA A 165 -5.21 -15.40 8.58
C ALA A 165 -6.72 -15.67 8.37
N GLU A 166 -7.38 -16.28 9.34
CA GLU A 166 -8.82 -16.50 9.32
C GLU A 166 -9.61 -15.17 9.26
N TYR A 167 -9.23 -14.20 10.11
CA TYR A 167 -9.85 -12.87 10.11
C TYR A 167 -9.76 -12.19 8.73
N TYR A 168 -8.58 -12.17 8.09
CA TYR A 168 -8.42 -11.52 6.80
C TYR A 168 -9.09 -12.28 5.65
N LYS A 169 -9.18 -13.59 5.75
CA LYS A 169 -9.99 -14.40 4.84
C LYS A 169 -11.47 -13.99 4.92
N ASP A 170 -12.03 -13.98 6.12
CA ASP A 170 -13.43 -13.57 6.35
C ASP A 170 -13.67 -12.13 5.90
N LEU A 171 -12.71 -11.24 6.13
CA LEU A 171 -12.79 -9.86 5.69
C LEU A 171 -12.82 -9.76 4.15
N SER A 172 -11.97 -10.49 3.45
CA SER A 172 -11.97 -10.49 1.98
C SER A 172 -13.29 -11.01 1.41
N GLU A 173 -13.87 -12.06 2.00
CA GLU A 173 -15.16 -12.59 1.59
C GLU A 173 -16.30 -11.58 1.83
N LYS A 174 -16.28 -10.85 2.95
CA LYS A 174 -17.25 -9.78 3.25
C LYS A 174 -17.13 -8.60 2.28
N ILE A 175 -15.92 -8.20 1.94
CA ILE A 175 -15.67 -7.10 0.97
C ILE A 175 -16.22 -7.51 -0.40
N LEU A 176 -15.96 -8.73 -0.85
CA LEU A 176 -16.44 -9.23 -2.13
C LEU A 176 -17.98 -9.30 -2.17
N ALA A 177 -18.60 -9.76 -1.08
CA ALA A 177 -20.07 -9.79 -0.98
C ALA A 177 -20.66 -8.37 -0.96
N HIS A 178 -19.99 -7.41 -0.33
CA HIS A 178 -20.40 -6.01 -0.31
C HIS A 178 -20.31 -5.36 -1.70
N GLU A 179 -19.25 -5.63 -2.45
CA GLU A 179 -19.10 -5.17 -3.84
C GLU A 179 -20.23 -5.68 -4.74
N SER A 180 -20.53 -6.97 -4.68
CA SER A 180 -21.59 -7.61 -5.50
C SER A 180 -23.01 -7.06 -5.27
N VAL A 181 -23.21 -6.30 -4.20
CA VAL A 181 -24.50 -5.63 -3.91
C VAL A 181 -24.53 -4.21 -4.49
N ASN A 182 -23.37 -3.58 -4.68
CA ASN A 182 -23.26 -2.20 -5.13
C ASN A 182 -23.07 -2.07 -6.65
N TYR A 183 -22.66 -3.14 -7.32
CA TYR A 183 -22.43 -3.26 -8.76
C TYR A 183 -23.09 -4.53 -9.34
#